data_0daa1cbab10eb6be76b29c96ba631f0c
#
_entry.id   0daa1cbab10eb6be76b29c96ba631f0c
#
_cell.length_a   1.000
_cell.length_b   1.000
_cell.length_c   1.000
_cell.angle_alpha   90.00
_cell.angle_beta   90.00
_cell.angle_gamma   90.00
#
_symmetry.space_group_name_H-M   'P 1'
#
loop_
_entity.id
_entity.type
_entity.pdbx_description
1 polymer ?
#
loop_
_entity_poly.entity_id
_entity_poly.type
_entity_poly.pdbx_seq_one_letter_code
_entity_poly.pdbx_strand_id
1 'polypeptide(L)'
;MPIYLNALTGKGVHIVTVNDYLAKRDADWSKPLFEFLGLTVGCNIPGMMPDEKKAAYEADITYGTNNEFGFDYLRDNMAFTPADRVQRPLHYAIVDEVDSILIDEARTPLIISGPAEDSSELYLKINKIIPLLEQQEKEDEEGVEGDGDFTVDEKGKQIHLTERGQIRVEEILIENGVLGENESLYSPSNICLLYTSDAADE
;
A
#
# COMPACT_ATOMS: atom_id res chain seq x y z
N MET A 1 12.86 15.80 31.04
CA MET A 1 13.09 17.21 30.64
C MET A 1 12.83 17.47 29.16
N PRO A 2 13.42 16.78 28.16
CA PRO A 2 13.18 17.07 26.71
C PRO A 2 11.70 16.98 26.29
N ILE A 3 10.97 15.97 26.78
CA ILE A 3 9.53 15.79 26.49
C ILE A 3 8.75 17.04 26.92
N TYR A 4 8.91 17.45 28.19
CA TYR A 4 8.19 18.59 28.73
C TYR A 4 8.45 19.88 27.96
N LEU A 5 9.73 20.19 27.70
CA LEU A 5 10.12 21.42 27.02
C LEU A 5 9.55 21.50 25.58
N ASN A 6 9.53 20.38 24.85
CA ASN A 6 8.98 20.34 23.51
C ASN A 6 7.45 20.33 23.51
N ALA A 7 6.81 19.70 24.49
CA ALA A 7 5.36 19.69 24.65
C ALA A 7 4.77 21.08 24.94
N LEU A 8 5.50 21.96 25.64
CA LEU A 8 5.08 23.35 25.89
C LEU A 8 4.82 24.16 24.62
N THR A 9 5.33 23.72 23.47
CA THR A 9 5.05 24.37 22.18
C THR A 9 3.62 24.16 21.67
N GLY A 10 2.89 23.21 22.25
CA GLY A 10 1.55 22.79 21.81
C GLY A 10 1.52 22.05 20.46
N LYS A 11 2.69 21.72 19.90
CA LYS A 11 2.78 21.07 18.56
C LYS A 11 2.76 19.54 18.62
N GLY A 12 2.78 18.96 19.83
CA GLY A 12 2.78 17.52 20.06
C GLY A 12 4.17 16.89 20.06
N VAL A 13 4.33 15.94 20.98
CA VAL A 13 5.55 15.14 21.15
C VAL A 13 5.18 13.67 21.07
N HIS A 14 5.90 12.92 20.25
CA HIS A 14 5.73 11.47 20.13
C HIS A 14 6.82 10.75 20.94
N ILE A 15 6.41 9.74 21.71
CA ILE A 15 7.31 8.82 22.41
C ILE A 15 7.14 7.45 21.79
N VAL A 16 8.19 6.99 21.14
CA VAL A 16 8.17 5.75 20.36
C VAL A 16 8.83 4.64 21.15
N THR A 17 8.12 3.53 21.35
CA THR A 17 8.60 2.32 22.04
C THR A 17 8.49 1.10 21.13
N VAL A 18 9.10 -0.03 21.52
CA VAL A 18 9.10 -1.23 20.68
C VAL A 18 7.80 -2.05 20.75
N ASN A 19 7.02 -1.92 21.83
CA ASN A 19 5.79 -2.70 21.98
C ASN A 19 4.70 -1.96 22.77
N ASP A 20 3.47 -2.43 22.63
CA ASP A 20 2.27 -1.83 23.18
C ASP A 20 2.25 -1.82 24.71
N TYR A 21 2.80 -2.87 25.32
CA TYR A 21 2.89 -2.96 26.75
C TYR A 21 3.73 -1.82 27.34
N LEU A 22 4.90 -1.56 26.75
CA LEU A 22 5.78 -0.46 27.15
C LEU A 22 5.12 0.89 26.89
N ALA A 23 4.53 1.07 25.71
CA ALA A 23 3.82 2.31 25.37
C ALA A 23 2.76 2.65 26.42
N LYS A 24 1.92 1.67 26.77
CA LYS A 24 0.86 1.86 27.75
C LYS A 24 1.41 2.04 29.19
N ARG A 25 2.34 1.20 29.60
CA ARG A 25 2.96 1.27 30.93
C ARG A 25 3.59 2.64 31.19
N ASP A 26 4.36 3.12 30.22
CA ASP A 26 5.12 4.36 30.37
C ASP A 26 4.21 5.60 30.23
N ALA A 27 3.18 5.52 29.39
CA ALA A 27 2.12 6.52 29.35
C ALA A 27 1.41 6.62 30.70
N ASP A 28 0.94 5.50 31.23
CA ASP A 28 0.20 5.45 32.51
C ASP A 28 1.08 5.91 33.70
N TRP A 29 2.36 5.56 33.67
CA TRP A 29 3.30 5.95 34.75
C TRP A 29 3.65 7.42 34.68
N SER A 30 3.86 7.98 33.53
CA SER A 30 4.25 9.38 33.35
C SER A 30 3.07 10.36 33.38
N LYS A 31 1.87 9.89 33.08
CA LYS A 31 0.64 10.68 32.98
C LYS A 31 0.38 11.56 34.21
N PRO A 32 0.42 11.05 35.46
CA PRO A 32 0.15 11.90 36.65
C PRO A 32 1.11 13.07 36.75
N LEU A 33 2.38 12.89 36.38
CA LEU A 33 3.38 13.95 36.39
C LEU A 33 3.09 15.03 35.35
N PHE A 34 2.81 14.61 34.12
CA PHE A 34 2.55 15.56 33.02
C PHE A 34 1.22 16.29 33.19
N GLU A 35 0.18 15.60 33.67
CA GLU A 35 -1.10 16.23 34.02
C GLU A 35 -0.95 17.25 35.13
N PHE A 36 -0.13 16.97 36.21
CA PHE A 36 0.18 17.93 37.23
C PHE A 36 0.89 19.17 36.67
N LEU A 37 1.68 19.01 35.60
CA LEU A 37 2.36 20.10 34.90
C LEU A 37 1.48 20.77 33.83
N GLY A 38 0.19 20.41 33.73
CA GLY A 38 -0.79 20.99 32.82
C GLY A 38 -0.72 20.48 31.39
N LEU A 39 -0.10 19.32 31.14
CA LEU A 39 0.00 18.68 29.83
C LEU A 39 -0.90 17.46 29.76
N THR A 40 -1.40 17.16 28.56
CA THR A 40 -2.21 15.98 28.27
C THR A 40 -1.36 14.84 27.73
N VAL A 41 -1.72 13.58 28.08
CA VAL A 41 -1.02 12.38 27.66
C VAL A 41 -2.00 11.41 26.98
N GLY A 42 -1.71 11.08 25.74
CA GLY A 42 -2.39 10.05 24.95
C GLY A 42 -1.50 8.81 24.75
N CYS A 43 -2.13 7.69 24.46
CA CYS A 43 -1.45 6.45 24.10
C CYS A 43 -2.12 5.84 22.87
N ASN A 44 -1.34 5.62 21.82
CA ASN A 44 -1.79 5.00 20.59
C ASN A 44 -1.39 3.52 20.57
N ILE A 45 -2.38 2.64 20.64
CA ILE A 45 -2.21 1.19 20.70
C ILE A 45 -3.04 0.52 19.58
N PRO A 46 -2.71 -0.72 19.18
CA PRO A 46 -3.47 -1.48 18.20
C PRO A 46 -4.94 -1.63 18.56
N GLY A 47 -5.80 -1.63 17.53
CA GLY A 47 -7.24 -1.85 17.68
C GLY A 47 -8.05 -0.61 18.04
N MET A 48 -7.43 0.56 18.23
CA MET A 48 -8.15 1.82 18.45
C MET A 48 -8.88 2.27 17.17
N MET A 49 -10.08 2.80 17.38
CA MET A 49 -10.84 3.43 16.29
C MET A 49 -10.20 4.77 15.86
N PRO A 50 -10.43 5.23 14.61
CA PRO A 50 -9.83 6.47 14.11
C PRO A 50 -10.06 7.69 15.01
N ASP A 51 -11.25 7.83 15.58
CA ASP A 51 -11.56 8.94 16.49
C ASP A 51 -10.76 8.88 17.80
N GLU A 52 -10.56 7.68 18.33
CA GLU A 52 -9.75 7.46 19.53
C GLU A 52 -8.27 7.75 19.25
N LYS A 53 -7.77 7.31 18.09
CA LYS A 53 -6.42 7.64 17.63
C LYS A 53 -6.23 9.13 17.47
N LYS A 54 -7.18 9.81 16.85
CA LYS A 54 -7.16 11.27 16.68
C LYS A 54 -7.09 11.98 18.01
N ALA A 55 -7.90 11.58 18.98
CA ALA A 55 -7.86 12.12 20.34
C ALA A 55 -6.51 11.85 21.02
N ALA A 56 -5.90 10.69 20.81
CA ALA A 56 -4.55 10.39 21.33
C ALA A 56 -3.48 11.26 20.68
N TYR A 57 -3.56 11.54 19.39
CA TYR A 57 -2.63 12.43 18.69
C TYR A 57 -2.85 13.92 19.01
N GLU A 58 -4.04 14.33 19.43
CA GLU A 58 -4.33 15.69 19.89
C GLU A 58 -3.75 16.01 21.26
N ALA A 59 -3.38 14.99 22.04
CA ALA A 59 -2.68 15.18 23.31
C ALA A 59 -1.30 15.85 23.11
N ASP A 60 -0.80 16.55 24.14
CA ASP A 60 0.51 17.19 24.08
C ASP A 60 1.65 16.18 23.97
N ILE A 61 1.46 14.98 24.53
CA ILE A 61 2.41 13.88 24.53
C ILE A 61 1.66 12.63 24.11
N THR A 62 2.11 11.95 23.02
CA THR A 62 1.52 10.71 22.53
C THR A 62 2.55 9.58 22.61
N TYR A 63 2.25 8.56 23.39
CA TYR A 63 3.00 7.31 23.44
C TYR A 63 2.47 6.34 22.40
N GLY A 64 3.34 5.51 21.80
CA GLY A 64 2.95 4.47 20.85
C GLY A 64 4.14 3.68 20.35
N THR A 65 3.88 2.65 19.57
CA THR A 65 4.93 1.86 18.93
C THR A 65 5.34 2.47 17.60
N ASN A 66 6.55 2.14 17.14
CA ASN A 66 7.05 2.48 15.80
C ASN A 66 6.06 2.03 14.71
N ASN A 67 5.49 0.83 14.85
CA ASN A 67 4.54 0.28 13.89
C ASN A 67 3.25 1.08 13.84
N GLU A 68 2.64 1.43 14.98
CA GLU A 68 1.41 2.21 15.00
C GLU A 68 1.59 3.60 14.40
N PHE A 69 2.67 4.32 14.78
CA PHE A 69 2.99 5.61 14.17
C PHE A 69 3.22 5.51 12.66
N GLY A 70 3.93 4.47 12.23
CA GLY A 70 4.23 4.25 10.81
C GLY A 70 3.00 3.86 10.01
N PHE A 71 2.16 2.95 10.50
CA PHE A 71 0.92 2.59 9.83
C PHE A 71 -0.08 3.74 9.77
N ASP A 72 -0.19 4.54 10.82
CA ASP A 72 -1.07 5.70 10.80
C ASP A 72 -0.56 6.76 9.81
N TYR A 73 0.76 6.95 9.72
CA TYR A 73 1.36 7.81 8.69
C TYR A 73 1.03 7.34 7.27
N LEU A 74 1.12 6.03 6.99
CA LEU A 74 0.75 5.47 5.69
C LEU A 74 -0.74 5.66 5.40
N ARG A 75 -1.62 5.40 6.38
CA ARG A 75 -3.08 5.61 6.22
C ARG A 75 -3.42 7.07 5.95
N ASP A 76 -2.78 7.99 6.67
CA ASP A 76 -3.00 9.43 6.50
C ASP A 76 -2.56 9.93 5.11
N ASN A 77 -1.53 9.30 4.51
CA ASN A 77 -1.11 9.60 3.14
C ASN A 77 -2.06 9.02 2.08
N MET A 78 -2.89 8.05 2.44
CA MET A 78 -3.93 7.50 1.56
C MET A 78 -5.30 8.14 1.80
N ALA A 79 -5.43 9.03 2.80
CA ALA A 79 -6.69 9.68 3.13
C ALA A 79 -7.17 10.61 2.00
N PHE A 80 -8.43 10.48 1.61
CA PHE A 80 -9.04 11.30 0.56
C PHE A 80 -9.25 12.75 0.98
N THR A 81 -9.53 12.98 2.27
CA THR A 81 -9.72 14.34 2.81
C THR A 81 -8.79 14.60 4.00
N PRO A 82 -8.39 15.86 4.23
CA PRO A 82 -7.61 16.20 5.43
C PRO A 82 -8.32 15.87 6.76
N ALA A 83 -9.64 15.80 6.76
CA ALA A 83 -10.44 15.49 7.94
C ALA A 83 -10.28 14.02 8.38
N ASP A 84 -9.99 13.12 7.43
CA ASP A 84 -9.82 11.70 7.66
C ASP A 84 -8.45 11.36 8.27
N ARG A 85 -7.54 12.32 8.31
CA ARG A 85 -6.21 12.14 8.92
C ARG A 85 -6.32 12.12 10.43
N VAL A 86 -5.58 11.22 11.05
CA VAL A 86 -5.52 11.09 12.51
C VAL A 86 -4.32 11.80 13.11
N GLN A 87 -3.19 11.87 12.41
CA GLN A 87 -1.98 12.50 12.89
C GLN A 87 -1.97 14.02 12.66
N ARG A 88 -1.38 14.73 13.61
CA ARG A 88 -1.00 16.14 13.46
C ARG A 88 0.36 16.23 12.70
N PRO A 89 0.74 17.44 12.25
CA PRO A 89 2.07 17.64 11.69
C PRO A 89 3.17 17.19 12.67
N LEU A 90 4.15 16.43 12.17
CA LEU A 90 5.24 15.89 12.97
C LEU A 90 6.14 17.03 13.46
N HIS A 91 6.36 17.11 14.77
CA HIS A 91 7.17 18.17 15.38
C HIS A 91 8.41 17.64 16.10
N TYR A 92 8.22 16.71 17.03
CA TYR A 92 9.30 16.18 17.85
C TYR A 92 9.00 14.74 18.26
N ALA A 93 10.02 13.90 18.24
CA ALA A 93 9.90 12.51 18.69
C ALA A 93 11.11 12.12 19.56
N ILE A 94 10.87 11.28 20.55
CA ILE A 94 11.88 10.52 21.25
C ILE A 94 11.65 9.05 20.91
N VAL A 95 12.70 8.41 20.43
CA VAL A 95 12.70 6.97 20.13
C VAL A 95 13.45 6.27 21.26
N ASP A 96 12.75 5.43 22.01
CA ASP A 96 13.35 4.56 23.01
C ASP A 96 13.74 3.22 22.38
N GLU A 97 14.71 2.53 22.98
CA GLU A 97 15.24 1.24 22.45
C GLU A 97 15.63 1.35 20.97
N VAL A 98 16.41 2.36 20.65
CA VAL A 98 16.80 2.78 19.30
C VAL A 98 17.56 1.69 18.53
N ASP A 99 18.26 0.80 19.20
CA ASP A 99 18.94 -0.37 18.65
C ASP A 99 17.93 -1.37 18.04
N SER A 100 16.88 -1.67 18.77
CA SER A 100 15.81 -2.52 18.26
C SER A 100 15.05 -1.86 17.09
N ILE A 101 14.64 -0.60 17.24
CA ILE A 101 13.77 0.08 16.27
C ILE A 101 14.52 0.50 15.00
N LEU A 102 15.70 1.12 15.15
CA LEU A 102 16.41 1.74 14.01
C LEU A 102 17.54 0.88 13.45
N ILE A 103 17.89 -0.24 14.08
CA ILE A 103 18.93 -1.16 13.62
C ILE A 103 18.33 -2.52 13.30
N ASP A 104 17.80 -3.23 14.29
CA ASP A 104 17.34 -4.61 14.10
C ASP A 104 16.11 -4.69 13.17
N GLU A 105 15.13 -3.82 13.37
CA GLU A 105 13.89 -3.78 12.57
C GLU A 105 13.95 -2.77 11.41
N ALA A 106 15.07 -2.10 11.18
CA ALA A 106 15.18 -1.01 10.21
C ALA A 106 14.84 -1.43 8.76
N ARG A 107 14.99 -2.70 8.43
CA ARG A 107 14.71 -3.26 7.09
C ARG A 107 13.32 -3.88 6.97
N THR A 108 12.53 -3.93 8.03
CA THR A 108 11.19 -4.49 7.99
C THR A 108 10.24 -3.47 7.36
N PRO A 109 9.70 -3.71 6.15
CA PRO A 109 8.81 -2.76 5.51
C PRO A 109 7.46 -2.75 6.20
N LEU A 110 6.87 -1.56 6.37
CA LEU A 110 5.47 -1.42 6.74
C LEU A 110 4.62 -1.49 5.47
N ILE A 111 3.78 -2.52 5.35
CA ILE A 111 2.96 -2.75 4.17
C ILE A 111 1.49 -2.68 4.56
N ILE A 112 0.72 -1.83 3.87
CA ILE A 112 -0.74 -1.85 3.92
C ILE A 112 -1.22 -2.46 2.61
N SER A 113 -1.87 -3.63 2.69
CA SER A 113 -2.54 -4.26 1.57
C SER A 113 -4.03 -4.38 1.87
N GLY A 114 -4.86 -4.05 0.90
CA GLY A 114 -6.28 -4.38 0.92
C GLY A 114 -6.52 -5.79 0.37
N PRO A 115 -7.71 -6.37 0.59
CA PRO A 115 -8.12 -7.51 -0.20
C PRO A 115 -8.08 -7.06 -1.67
N ALA A 116 -7.30 -7.76 -2.50
CA ALA A 116 -7.47 -7.64 -3.93
C ALA A 116 -8.92 -8.03 -4.23
N GLU A 117 -9.58 -7.30 -5.13
CA GLU A 117 -10.81 -7.82 -5.72
C GLU A 117 -10.51 -9.26 -6.13
N ASP A 118 -11.42 -10.18 -5.78
CA ASP A 118 -11.20 -11.60 -6.01
C ASP A 118 -11.21 -11.86 -7.52
N SER A 119 -10.07 -11.63 -8.13
CA SER A 119 -9.83 -11.79 -9.57
C SER A 119 -9.54 -13.23 -9.94
N SER A 120 -9.66 -14.19 -8.99
CA SER A 120 -9.42 -15.60 -9.24
C SER A 120 -10.26 -16.15 -10.40
N GLU A 121 -11.54 -15.74 -10.50
CA GLU A 121 -12.40 -16.11 -11.63
C GLU A 121 -11.92 -15.49 -12.94
N LEU A 122 -11.42 -14.25 -12.89
CA LEU A 122 -10.89 -13.55 -14.04
C LEU A 122 -9.61 -14.22 -14.54
N TYR A 123 -8.69 -14.53 -13.64
CA TYR A 123 -7.47 -15.29 -13.95
C TYR A 123 -7.79 -16.66 -14.59
N LEU A 124 -8.75 -17.39 -14.04
CA LEU A 124 -9.18 -18.68 -14.60
C LEU A 124 -9.80 -18.55 -16.00
N LYS A 125 -10.49 -17.45 -16.28
CA LYS A 125 -11.06 -17.17 -17.61
C LYS A 125 -9.95 -16.80 -18.60
N ILE A 126 -9.02 -15.91 -18.22
CA ILE A 126 -7.90 -15.48 -19.06
C ILE A 126 -6.96 -16.67 -19.34
N ASN A 127 -6.64 -17.49 -18.36
CA ASN A 127 -5.78 -18.66 -18.54
C ASN A 127 -6.32 -19.68 -19.56
N LYS A 128 -7.63 -19.68 -19.82
CA LYS A 128 -8.22 -20.49 -20.88
C LYS A 128 -8.01 -19.93 -22.29
N ILE A 129 -7.69 -18.64 -22.40
CA ILE A 129 -7.49 -17.94 -23.65
C ILE A 129 -6.08 -18.15 -24.17
N ILE A 130 -5.08 -18.22 -23.27
CA ILE A 130 -3.67 -18.35 -23.61
C ILE A 130 -3.38 -19.49 -24.60
N PRO A 131 -3.93 -20.72 -24.44
CA PRO A 131 -3.71 -21.82 -25.38
C PRO A 131 -4.32 -21.62 -26.77
N LEU A 132 -5.14 -20.57 -26.95
CA LEU A 132 -5.79 -20.24 -28.23
C LEU A 132 -4.98 -19.25 -29.07
N LEU A 133 -3.92 -18.68 -28.49
CA LEU A 133 -3.03 -17.72 -29.15
C LEU A 133 -1.85 -18.45 -29.77
N GLU A 134 -1.42 -17.97 -30.93
CA GLU A 134 -0.34 -18.55 -31.72
C GLU A 134 0.93 -17.69 -31.58
N GLN A 135 2.04 -18.33 -31.20
CA GLN A 135 3.33 -17.63 -31.10
C GLN A 135 3.88 -17.31 -32.47
N GLN A 136 4.37 -16.10 -32.67
CA GLN A 136 5.09 -15.71 -33.88
C GLN A 136 6.57 -16.07 -33.73
N GLU A 137 7.11 -16.88 -34.65
CA GLU A 137 8.49 -17.34 -34.61
C GLU A 137 9.51 -16.31 -35.14
N LYS A 138 9.07 -15.26 -35.83
CA LYS A 138 9.95 -14.25 -36.45
C LYS A 138 9.52 -12.86 -36.01
N GLU A 139 10.52 -12.02 -35.72
CA GLU A 139 10.28 -10.59 -35.50
C GLU A 139 9.75 -9.95 -36.79
N ASP A 140 8.84 -8.95 -36.64
CA ASP A 140 8.33 -8.20 -37.77
C ASP A 140 9.49 -7.49 -38.51
N GLU A 141 9.75 -7.88 -39.74
CA GLU A 141 10.58 -7.10 -40.66
C GLU A 141 9.74 -5.92 -41.19
N GLU A 142 10.37 -4.73 -41.30
CA GLU A 142 9.68 -3.51 -41.78
C GLU A 142 8.79 -3.80 -43.02
N GLY A 143 7.47 -3.83 -42.81
CA GLY A 143 6.44 -3.93 -43.85
C GLY A 143 5.85 -5.33 -44.11
N VAL A 144 6.13 -6.33 -43.28
CA VAL A 144 5.51 -7.65 -43.33
C VAL A 144 4.86 -7.94 -41.97
N GLU A 145 3.51 -7.92 -41.91
CA GLU A 145 2.77 -8.38 -40.75
C GLU A 145 3.02 -9.87 -40.53
N GLY A 146 3.51 -10.25 -39.35
CA GLY A 146 3.71 -11.64 -39.00
C GLY A 146 2.39 -12.39 -38.77
N ASP A 147 2.42 -13.71 -38.91
CA ASP A 147 1.21 -14.56 -38.83
C ASP A 147 0.83 -14.98 -37.40
N GLY A 148 1.56 -14.51 -36.37
CA GLY A 148 1.33 -14.86 -34.95
C GLY A 148 0.59 -13.81 -34.14
N ASP A 149 0.09 -14.22 -32.99
CA ASP A 149 -0.66 -13.35 -32.07
C ASP A 149 0.24 -12.69 -31.04
N PHE A 150 1.42 -13.29 -30.73
CA PHE A 150 2.40 -12.73 -29.78
C PHE A 150 3.84 -13.08 -30.14
N THR A 151 4.76 -12.22 -29.70
CA THR A 151 6.21 -12.43 -29.79
C THR A 151 6.83 -12.55 -28.40
N VAL A 152 7.88 -13.37 -28.28
CA VAL A 152 8.61 -13.59 -27.03
C VAL A 152 10.01 -13.00 -27.12
N ASP A 153 10.33 -12.02 -26.29
CA ASP A 153 11.71 -11.57 -26.08
C ASP A 153 12.36 -12.41 -24.99
N GLU A 154 13.09 -13.45 -25.36
CA GLU A 154 13.81 -14.32 -24.43
C GLU A 154 14.87 -13.58 -23.58
N LYS A 155 15.46 -12.48 -24.10
CA LYS A 155 16.48 -11.71 -23.38
C LYS A 155 15.89 -10.80 -22.35
N GLY A 156 14.77 -10.14 -22.70
CA GLY A 156 14.02 -9.24 -21.81
C GLY A 156 13.04 -9.98 -20.90
N LYS A 157 12.80 -11.28 -21.17
CA LYS A 157 11.74 -12.07 -20.49
C LYS A 157 10.39 -11.34 -20.57
N GLN A 158 10.04 -10.87 -21.75
CA GLN A 158 8.79 -10.14 -22.00
C GLN A 158 8.05 -10.75 -23.19
N ILE A 159 6.73 -10.71 -23.10
CA ILE A 159 5.83 -11.12 -24.19
C ILE A 159 5.16 -9.86 -24.72
N HIS A 160 5.12 -9.72 -26.03
CA HIS A 160 4.46 -8.61 -26.70
C HIS A 160 3.36 -9.13 -27.62
N LEU A 161 2.13 -8.67 -27.42
CA LEU A 161 1.04 -8.96 -28.32
C LEU A 161 1.25 -8.19 -29.65
N THR A 162 1.05 -8.86 -30.76
CA THR A 162 1.01 -8.22 -32.08
C THR A 162 -0.32 -7.48 -32.28
N GLU A 163 -0.44 -6.60 -33.29
CA GLU A 163 -1.73 -5.93 -33.58
C GLU A 163 -2.85 -6.95 -33.81
N ARG A 164 -2.55 -8.04 -34.53
CA ARG A 164 -3.48 -9.16 -34.75
C ARG A 164 -3.84 -9.86 -33.44
N GLY A 165 -2.84 -10.08 -32.56
CA GLY A 165 -3.04 -10.70 -31.27
C GLY A 165 -3.93 -9.87 -30.34
N GLN A 166 -3.77 -8.56 -30.36
CA GLN A 166 -4.62 -7.64 -29.59
C GLN A 166 -6.09 -7.75 -30.01
N ILE A 167 -6.37 -7.72 -31.31
CA ILE A 167 -7.72 -7.87 -31.85
C ILE A 167 -8.30 -9.24 -31.48
N ARG A 168 -7.51 -10.29 -31.62
CA ARG A 168 -7.94 -11.65 -31.30
C ARG A 168 -8.23 -11.85 -29.81
N VAL A 169 -7.41 -11.29 -28.94
CA VAL A 169 -7.65 -11.32 -27.48
C VAL A 169 -8.92 -10.55 -27.13
N GLU A 170 -9.16 -9.37 -27.73
CA GLU A 170 -10.40 -8.61 -27.53
C GLU A 170 -11.63 -9.44 -27.98
N GLU A 171 -11.59 -10.05 -29.14
CA GLU A 171 -12.68 -10.90 -29.64
C GLU A 171 -12.98 -12.07 -28.70
N ILE A 172 -11.96 -12.78 -28.24
CA ILE A 172 -12.13 -13.91 -27.33
C ILE A 172 -12.66 -13.46 -25.95
N LEU A 173 -12.21 -12.29 -25.44
CA LEU A 173 -12.69 -11.74 -24.18
C LEU A 173 -14.16 -11.31 -24.27
N ILE A 174 -14.59 -10.76 -25.41
CA ILE A 174 -16.00 -10.43 -25.69
C ILE A 174 -16.85 -11.71 -25.77
N GLU A 175 -16.39 -12.72 -26.49
CA GLU A 175 -17.09 -14.01 -26.59
C GLU A 175 -17.28 -14.72 -25.26
N ASN A 176 -16.30 -14.58 -24.34
CA ASN A 176 -16.36 -15.15 -23.00
C ASN A 176 -17.09 -14.24 -21.99
N GLY A 177 -17.61 -13.09 -22.41
CA GLY A 177 -18.36 -12.16 -21.57
C GLY A 177 -17.52 -11.49 -20.47
N VAL A 178 -16.23 -11.36 -20.70
CA VAL A 178 -15.28 -10.65 -19.80
C VAL A 178 -15.17 -9.19 -20.21
N LEU A 179 -15.28 -8.90 -21.51
CA LEU A 179 -15.24 -7.55 -22.07
C LEU A 179 -16.59 -7.22 -22.74
N GLY A 180 -17.05 -5.98 -22.61
CA GLY A 180 -18.26 -5.51 -23.30
C GLY A 180 -18.02 -5.26 -24.79
N GLU A 181 -19.06 -5.44 -25.64
CA GLU A 181 -18.97 -5.28 -27.12
C GLU A 181 -18.43 -3.91 -27.60
N ASN A 182 -18.46 -2.88 -26.73
CA ASN A 182 -17.97 -1.53 -27.03
C ASN A 182 -16.82 -1.09 -26.10
N GLU A 183 -16.20 -2.00 -25.41
CA GLU A 183 -15.08 -1.73 -24.50
C GLU A 183 -13.77 -2.19 -25.14
N SER A 184 -12.72 -1.39 -25.01
CA SER A 184 -11.37 -1.74 -25.43
C SER A 184 -10.52 -2.17 -24.23
N LEU A 185 -9.56 -3.06 -24.47
CA LEU A 185 -8.52 -3.44 -23.51
C LEU A 185 -7.77 -2.23 -22.92
N TYR A 186 -7.63 -1.17 -23.71
CA TYR A 186 -6.93 0.07 -23.32
C TYR A 186 -7.79 1.05 -22.51
N SER A 187 -9.05 0.72 -22.23
CA SER A 187 -9.87 1.54 -21.32
C SER A 187 -9.27 1.53 -19.90
N PRO A 188 -9.29 2.66 -19.16
CA PRO A 188 -8.73 2.74 -17.80
C PRO A 188 -9.31 1.69 -16.84
N SER A 189 -10.55 1.25 -17.07
CA SER A 189 -11.21 0.20 -16.28
C SER A 189 -10.71 -1.22 -16.62
N ASN A 190 -10.15 -1.42 -17.82
CA ASN A 190 -9.79 -2.74 -18.36
C ASN A 190 -8.27 -2.95 -18.48
N ILE A 191 -7.48 -1.91 -18.21
CA ILE A 191 -6.01 -1.96 -18.32
C ILE A 191 -5.39 -3.03 -17.42
N CYS A 192 -6.06 -3.40 -16.33
CA CYS A 192 -5.63 -4.50 -15.47
C CYS A 192 -5.71 -5.88 -16.17
N LEU A 193 -6.56 -6.05 -17.19
CA LEU A 193 -6.66 -7.28 -17.98
C LEU A 193 -5.40 -7.50 -18.82
N LEU A 194 -4.83 -6.43 -19.35
CA LEU A 194 -3.57 -6.46 -20.11
C LEU A 194 -2.40 -6.87 -19.21
N TYR A 195 -2.27 -6.28 -18.02
CA TYR A 195 -1.20 -6.63 -17.06
C TYR A 195 -1.36 -8.02 -16.47
N THR A 196 -2.60 -8.54 -16.41
CA THR A 196 -2.85 -9.89 -15.89
C THR A 196 -2.44 -10.96 -16.90
N SER A 197 -2.56 -10.70 -18.20
CA SER A 197 -2.09 -11.62 -19.25
C SER A 197 -0.57 -11.69 -19.30
N ASP A 198 0.13 -10.58 -19.03
CA ASP A 198 1.60 -10.52 -18.94
C ASP A 198 2.16 -11.28 -17.71
N ALA A 199 1.42 -11.28 -16.59
CA ALA A 199 1.86 -11.90 -15.36
C ALA A 199 1.56 -13.42 -15.25
N ALA A 200 0.78 -13.98 -16.16
CA ALA A 200 0.40 -15.40 -16.12
C ALA A 200 1.49 -16.35 -16.65
N ASP A 201 2.60 -15.81 -17.17
CA ASP A 201 3.73 -16.57 -17.74
C ASP A 201 4.98 -16.63 -16.83
N GLU A 202 4.93 -16.13 -15.55
CA GLU A 202 5.93 -16.38 -14.52
C GLU A 202 5.51 -17.56 -13.63
#